data_7dce4659b7c9b062cc56d9f9176b84ce
#
_entry.id   7dce4659b7c9b062cc56d9f9176b84ce
#
_cell.length_a   1.000
_cell.length_b   1.000
_cell.length_c   1.000
_cell.angle_alpha   90.00
_cell.angle_beta   90.00
_cell.angle_gamma   90.00
#
_symmetry.space_group_name_H-M   'P 1'
#
loop_
_entity.id
_entity.type
_entity.pdbx_description
1 polymer ?
#
loop_
_entity_poly.entity_id
_entity_poly.type
_entity_poly.pdbx_seq_one_letter_code
_entity_poly.pdbx_strand_id
1 'polypeptide(L)'
;EISKGDQFSSGFVKANPNSKIPTLVDYTNDKPIHVFESGSILLYLAEKFNNFLPLENELKVECMNWLFWQMSSAPYLGGGFGHFYNYAPEKLEYPIDRFAMETKRQLDLLNKHLENKDFICGDQYTISDIAIWSWYGQLTLGKLYSAAEFLDVSSYKNVLRWAENINLRPAVKRGKIVNKVSGNPDFQLKERHSSDDFKKIKL
;
A
#
# COMPACT_ATOMS: atom_id res chain seq x y z
N GLU A 1 14.63 11.01 5.35
CA GLU A 1 15.31 9.81 4.81
C GLU A 1 15.48 8.77 5.91
N ILE A 2 14.79 7.61 5.81
CA ILE A 2 14.74 6.58 6.89
C ILE A 2 16.14 6.07 7.23
N SER A 3 17.00 5.88 6.21
CA SER A 3 18.37 5.42 6.40
C SER A 3 19.25 6.38 7.21
N LYS A 4 18.86 7.65 7.29
CA LYS A 4 19.54 8.69 8.08
C LYS A 4 18.90 8.93 9.45
N GLY A 5 17.80 8.24 9.76
CA GLY A 5 17.11 8.42 11.03
C GLY A 5 16.22 9.66 11.10
N ASP A 6 15.88 10.29 9.97
CA ASP A 6 15.06 11.52 9.93
C ASP A 6 13.67 11.35 10.59
N GLN A 7 13.16 10.12 10.61
CA GLN A 7 11.90 9.78 11.29
C GLN A 7 11.93 9.98 12.82
N PHE A 8 13.11 10.10 13.40
CA PHE A 8 13.29 10.36 14.84
C PHE A 8 13.54 11.84 15.15
N SER A 9 13.57 12.70 14.14
CA SER A 9 13.69 14.14 14.35
C SER A 9 12.49 14.69 15.13
N SER A 10 12.71 15.72 15.95
CA SER A 10 11.66 16.33 16.78
C SER A 10 10.47 16.85 15.97
N GLY A 11 10.72 17.36 14.75
CA GLY A 11 9.68 17.81 13.83
C GLY A 11 8.81 16.66 13.32
N PHE A 12 9.42 15.53 12.96
CA PHE A 12 8.68 14.36 12.48
C PHE A 12 7.91 13.68 13.63
N VAL A 13 8.53 13.49 14.78
CA VAL A 13 7.88 12.89 15.97
C VAL A 13 6.68 13.72 16.43
N LYS A 14 6.73 15.06 16.28
CA LYS A 14 5.57 15.91 16.55
C LYS A 14 4.42 15.65 15.59
N ALA A 15 4.69 15.30 14.33
CA ALA A 15 3.67 14.95 13.33
C ALA A 15 3.17 13.51 13.50
N ASN A 16 4.07 12.57 13.85
CA ASN A 16 3.73 11.17 14.10
C ASN A 16 4.55 10.62 15.27
N PRO A 17 3.92 10.41 16.43
CA PRO A 17 4.61 9.89 17.62
C PRO A 17 5.13 8.46 17.47
N ASN A 18 4.62 7.69 16.48
CA ASN A 18 5.10 6.35 16.15
C ASN A 18 6.40 6.35 15.31
N SER A 19 6.88 7.52 14.87
CA SER A 19 8.12 7.66 14.07
C SER A 19 8.14 6.80 12.79
N LYS A 20 6.98 6.59 12.17
CA LYS A 20 6.83 5.81 10.94
C LYS A 20 6.17 6.62 9.83
N ILE A 21 6.55 6.30 8.60
CA ILE A 21 5.87 6.79 7.39
C ILE A 21 4.77 5.80 6.98
N PRO A 22 3.68 6.32 6.35
CA PRO A 22 3.41 7.73 6.02
C PRO A 22 2.86 8.54 7.21
N THR A 23 3.01 9.85 7.13
CA THR A 23 2.29 10.81 7.97
C THR A 23 1.84 11.99 7.11
N LEU A 24 0.71 12.58 7.46
CA LEU A 24 0.12 13.74 6.80
C LEU A 24 -0.12 14.85 7.80
N VAL A 25 0.22 16.09 7.45
CA VAL A 25 -0.21 17.27 8.17
C VAL A 25 -1.04 18.13 7.24
N ASP A 26 -2.31 18.31 7.58
CA ASP A 26 -3.23 19.12 6.81
C ASP A 26 -3.30 20.54 7.37
N TYR A 27 -2.86 21.52 6.58
CA TYR A 27 -2.84 22.94 6.92
C TYR A 27 -4.02 23.73 6.32
N THR A 28 -5.04 23.07 5.77
CA THR A 28 -6.18 23.76 5.16
C THR A 28 -7.21 24.28 6.18
N ASN A 29 -7.04 23.94 7.45
CA ASN A 29 -7.84 24.42 8.56
C ASN A 29 -7.05 25.43 9.41
N ASP A 30 -7.73 26.23 10.26
CA ASP A 30 -7.10 27.19 11.18
C ASP A 30 -6.05 26.55 12.08
N LYS A 31 -6.28 25.30 12.48
CA LYS A 31 -5.31 24.48 13.21
C LYS A 31 -4.91 23.28 12.36
N PRO A 32 -3.59 23.02 12.22
CA PRO A 32 -3.13 21.85 11.49
C PRO A 32 -3.67 20.53 12.08
N ILE A 33 -4.13 19.64 11.22
CA ILE A 33 -4.57 18.30 11.59
C ILE A 33 -3.45 17.33 11.25
N HIS A 34 -2.97 16.58 12.27
CA HIS A 34 -1.96 15.56 12.12
C HIS A 34 -2.65 14.20 11.96
N VAL A 35 -2.35 13.50 10.86
CA VAL A 35 -2.92 12.19 10.56
C VAL A 35 -1.77 11.22 10.33
N PHE A 36 -1.73 10.15 11.07
CA PHE A 36 -0.78 9.05 10.88
C PHE A 36 -1.53 7.71 10.81
N GLU A 37 -0.84 6.62 10.50
CA GLU A 37 -1.35 5.34 10.00
C GLU A 37 -1.95 5.47 8.58
N SER A 38 -1.45 4.63 7.66
CA SER A 38 -1.85 4.71 6.24
C SER A 38 -3.36 4.53 6.03
N GLY A 39 -4.02 3.66 6.80
CA GLY A 39 -5.47 3.48 6.75
C GLY A 39 -6.23 4.71 7.22
N SER A 40 -5.77 5.35 8.30
CA SER A 40 -6.36 6.59 8.81
C SER A 40 -6.20 7.74 7.82
N ILE A 41 -5.03 7.84 7.16
CA ILE A 41 -4.79 8.85 6.12
C ILE A 41 -5.72 8.63 4.93
N LEU A 42 -5.88 7.38 4.47
CA LEU A 42 -6.79 7.06 3.37
C LEU A 42 -8.25 7.42 3.71
N LEU A 43 -8.72 7.06 4.90
CA LEU A 43 -10.07 7.39 5.35
C LEU A 43 -10.27 8.91 5.45
N TYR A 44 -9.35 9.61 6.10
CA TYR A 44 -9.39 11.06 6.24
C TYR A 44 -9.48 11.77 4.87
N LEU A 45 -8.65 11.36 3.91
CA LEU A 45 -8.66 11.95 2.58
C LEU A 45 -9.92 11.59 1.79
N ALA A 46 -10.41 10.36 1.92
CA ALA A 46 -11.63 9.92 1.27
C ALA A 46 -12.86 10.71 1.74
N GLU A 47 -12.97 10.94 3.05
CA GLU A 47 -14.03 11.77 3.64
C GLU A 47 -13.88 13.23 3.26
N LYS A 48 -12.68 13.79 3.34
CA LYS A 48 -12.40 15.18 3.01
C LYS A 48 -12.75 15.54 1.56
N PHE A 49 -12.49 14.63 0.62
CA PHE A 49 -12.71 14.85 -0.81
C PHE A 49 -13.94 14.14 -1.38
N ASN A 50 -14.71 13.43 -0.55
CA ASN A 50 -15.87 12.64 -0.95
C ASN A 50 -15.58 11.68 -2.13
N ASN A 51 -14.44 10.98 -2.07
CA ASN A 51 -14.00 10.05 -3.12
C ASN A 51 -13.48 8.74 -2.53
N PHE A 52 -13.65 7.66 -3.26
CA PHE A 52 -13.11 6.32 -2.94
C PHE A 52 -13.64 5.70 -1.64
N LEU A 53 -14.69 6.23 -1.05
CA LEU A 53 -15.43 5.66 0.05
C LEU A 53 -16.90 5.53 -0.36
N PRO A 54 -17.50 4.33 -0.35
CA PRO A 54 -18.90 4.14 -0.70
C PRO A 54 -19.83 4.96 0.20
N LEU A 55 -20.90 5.49 -0.38
CA LEU A 55 -21.94 6.22 0.37
C LEU A 55 -22.98 5.28 0.96
N GLU A 56 -23.20 4.14 0.30
CA GLU A 56 -24.12 3.11 0.77
C GLU A 56 -23.52 2.39 1.99
N ASN A 57 -24.32 2.22 3.04
CA ASN A 57 -23.84 1.69 4.32
C ASN A 57 -23.24 0.28 4.22
N GLU A 58 -23.86 -0.64 3.47
CA GLU A 58 -23.35 -2.01 3.34
C GLU A 58 -21.97 -2.04 2.69
N LEU A 59 -21.82 -1.34 1.56
CA LEU A 59 -20.54 -1.24 0.86
C LEU A 59 -19.50 -0.45 1.67
N LYS A 60 -19.92 0.57 2.42
CA LYS A 60 -19.03 1.30 3.33
C LYS A 60 -18.50 0.38 4.42
N VAL A 61 -19.35 -0.44 5.03
CA VAL A 61 -18.92 -1.43 6.03
C VAL A 61 -17.99 -2.46 5.41
N GLU A 62 -18.29 -2.98 4.22
CA GLU A 62 -17.40 -3.90 3.50
C GLU A 62 -16.04 -3.25 3.24
N CYS A 63 -16.01 -2.01 2.75
CA CYS A 63 -14.79 -1.25 2.52
C CYS A 63 -13.96 -1.11 3.81
N MET A 64 -14.60 -0.76 4.94
CA MET A 64 -13.92 -0.64 6.22
C MET A 64 -13.38 -1.98 6.74
N ASN A 65 -14.15 -3.08 6.60
CA ASN A 65 -13.70 -4.41 6.97
C ASN A 65 -12.40 -4.78 6.24
N TRP A 66 -12.34 -4.54 4.93
CA TRP A 66 -11.16 -4.84 4.12
C TRP A 66 -10.00 -3.86 4.38
N LEU A 67 -10.28 -2.61 4.68
CA LEU A 67 -9.25 -1.65 5.08
C LEU A 67 -8.59 -2.08 6.40
N PHE A 68 -9.38 -2.41 7.43
CA PHE A 68 -8.85 -2.88 8.71
C PHE A 68 -8.19 -4.27 8.60
N TRP A 69 -8.73 -5.16 7.77
CA TRP A 69 -8.05 -6.41 7.46
C TRP A 69 -6.63 -6.17 6.92
N GLN A 70 -6.50 -5.23 5.98
CA GLN A 70 -5.19 -4.91 5.42
C GLN A 70 -4.24 -4.33 6.47
N MET A 71 -4.71 -3.41 7.33
CA MET A 71 -3.88 -2.83 8.40
C MET A 71 -3.35 -3.88 9.37
N SER A 72 -4.13 -4.91 9.67
CA SER A 72 -3.74 -5.99 10.57
C SER A 72 -2.93 -7.10 9.89
N SER A 73 -3.10 -7.31 8.58
CA SER A 73 -2.52 -8.42 7.84
C SER A 73 -1.21 -8.07 7.14
N ALA A 74 -1.05 -6.84 6.62
CA ALA A 74 0.16 -6.41 5.94
C ALA A 74 1.46 -6.53 6.78
N PRO A 75 1.46 -6.37 8.12
CA PRO A 75 2.64 -6.62 8.93
C PRO A 75 3.20 -8.04 8.82
N TYR A 76 2.37 -9.06 8.59
CA TYR A 76 2.83 -10.42 8.35
C TYR A 76 3.57 -10.55 7.01
N LEU A 77 3.09 -9.86 5.98
CA LEU A 77 3.76 -9.80 4.68
C LEU A 77 5.04 -8.96 4.75
N GLY A 78 4.99 -7.74 5.29
CA GLY A 78 6.11 -6.80 5.30
C GLY A 78 7.14 -7.09 6.38
N GLY A 79 6.72 -7.04 7.65
CA GLY A 79 7.58 -7.24 8.81
C GLY A 79 7.90 -8.72 9.11
N GLY A 80 7.02 -9.61 8.68
CA GLY A 80 7.22 -11.07 8.78
C GLY A 80 7.94 -11.61 7.56
N PHE A 81 7.18 -11.99 6.53
CA PHE A 81 7.72 -12.66 5.34
C PHE A 81 8.85 -11.84 4.68
N GLY A 82 8.61 -10.58 4.36
CA GLY A 82 9.59 -9.74 3.69
C GLY A 82 10.88 -9.57 4.48
N HIS A 83 10.79 -9.46 5.79
CA HIS A 83 11.97 -9.38 6.65
C HIS A 83 12.80 -10.67 6.56
N PHE A 84 12.23 -11.81 6.90
CA PHE A 84 12.98 -13.06 6.98
C PHE A 84 13.39 -13.61 5.60
N TYR A 85 12.56 -13.46 4.59
CA TYR A 85 12.86 -13.91 3.23
C TYR A 85 13.91 -13.04 2.53
N ASN A 86 13.84 -11.71 2.67
CA ASN A 86 14.65 -10.79 1.87
C ASN A 86 15.71 -10.02 2.66
N TYR A 87 15.38 -9.49 3.84
CA TYR A 87 16.23 -8.54 4.55
C TYR A 87 17.07 -9.12 5.68
N ALA A 88 16.64 -10.19 6.32
CA ALA A 88 17.36 -10.79 7.42
C ALA A 88 18.78 -11.21 7.00
N PRO A 89 19.81 -10.93 7.81
CA PRO A 89 21.20 -11.31 7.49
C PRO A 89 21.39 -12.83 7.48
N GLU A 90 20.60 -13.55 8.27
CA GLU A 90 20.58 -15.00 8.32
C GLU A 90 19.28 -15.53 7.74
N LYS A 91 19.39 -16.59 6.93
CA LYS A 91 18.23 -17.27 6.35
C LYS A 91 17.80 -18.41 7.29
N LEU A 92 16.72 -18.15 8.02
CA LEU A 92 16.11 -19.11 8.94
C LEU A 92 14.87 -19.72 8.27
N GLU A 93 14.89 -21.02 8.02
CA GLU A 93 13.84 -21.74 7.31
C GLU A 93 12.48 -21.62 8.02
N TYR A 94 12.44 -21.88 9.32
CA TYR A 94 11.18 -21.90 10.07
C TYR A 94 10.37 -20.57 10.01
N PRO A 95 10.92 -19.39 10.30
CA PRO A 95 10.17 -18.15 10.17
C PRO A 95 9.83 -17.82 8.72
N ILE A 96 10.70 -18.14 7.74
CA ILE A 96 10.39 -17.97 6.31
C ILE A 96 9.13 -18.76 5.96
N ASP A 97 9.10 -20.05 6.28
CA ASP A 97 7.98 -20.94 5.97
C ASP A 97 6.70 -20.51 6.71
N ARG A 98 6.83 -20.18 8.00
CA ARG A 98 5.69 -19.74 8.81
C ARG A 98 5.01 -18.49 8.25
N PHE A 99 5.80 -17.49 7.84
CA PHE A 99 5.26 -16.27 7.25
C PHE A 99 4.86 -16.43 5.78
N ALA A 100 5.52 -17.31 5.03
CA ALA A 100 5.10 -17.69 3.69
C ALA A 100 3.70 -18.35 3.70
N MET A 101 3.46 -19.28 4.62
CA MET A 101 2.14 -19.91 4.81
C MET A 101 1.05 -18.86 5.06
N GLU A 102 1.31 -17.90 5.96
CA GLU A 102 0.34 -16.86 6.27
C GLU A 102 0.12 -15.93 5.07
N THR A 103 1.18 -15.56 4.35
CA THR A 103 1.07 -14.75 3.12
C THR A 103 0.25 -15.46 2.05
N LYS A 104 0.48 -16.76 1.84
CA LYS A 104 -0.30 -17.58 0.90
C LYS A 104 -1.77 -17.67 1.32
N ARG A 105 -2.07 -17.88 2.61
CA ARG A 105 -3.44 -17.87 3.13
C ARG A 105 -4.15 -16.52 2.85
N GLN A 106 -3.45 -15.42 3.00
CA GLN A 106 -3.98 -14.08 2.71
C GLN A 106 -4.24 -13.89 1.21
N LEU A 107 -3.33 -14.36 0.35
CA LEU A 107 -3.54 -14.35 -1.11
C LEU A 107 -4.70 -15.26 -1.53
N ASP A 108 -4.87 -16.43 -0.94
CA ASP A 108 -6.00 -17.32 -1.18
C ASP A 108 -7.34 -16.65 -0.83
N LEU A 109 -7.39 -15.96 0.31
CA LEU A 109 -8.58 -15.20 0.72
C LEU A 109 -8.93 -14.12 -0.30
N LEU A 110 -7.95 -13.31 -0.70
CA LEU A 110 -8.15 -12.26 -1.71
C LEU A 110 -8.54 -12.85 -3.07
N ASN A 111 -7.92 -13.97 -3.47
CA ASN A 111 -8.21 -14.60 -4.75
C ASN A 111 -9.64 -15.11 -4.84
N LYS A 112 -10.16 -15.71 -3.76
CA LYS A 112 -11.56 -16.13 -3.65
C LYS A 112 -12.50 -14.92 -3.65
N HIS A 113 -12.17 -13.90 -2.87
CA HIS A 113 -13.00 -12.69 -2.77
C HIS A 113 -13.16 -11.96 -4.11
N LEU A 114 -12.11 -11.94 -4.93
CA LEU A 114 -12.07 -11.27 -6.23
C LEU A 114 -12.57 -12.13 -7.40
N GLU A 115 -13.11 -13.33 -7.17
CA GLU A 115 -13.51 -14.26 -8.23
C GLU A 115 -14.49 -13.64 -9.24
N ASN A 116 -15.49 -12.91 -8.75
CA ASN A 116 -16.51 -12.26 -9.58
C ASN A 116 -16.61 -10.74 -9.31
N LYS A 117 -15.51 -10.12 -8.90
CA LYS A 117 -15.44 -8.69 -8.56
C LYS A 117 -14.27 -8.05 -9.30
N ASP A 118 -14.49 -6.84 -9.80
CA ASP A 118 -13.43 -6.02 -10.40
C ASP A 118 -12.55 -5.38 -9.34
N PHE A 119 -13.14 -5.00 -8.19
CA PHE A 119 -12.49 -4.40 -7.04
C PHE A 119 -12.95 -5.06 -5.74
N ILE A 120 -12.31 -4.71 -4.64
CA ILE A 120 -12.64 -5.27 -3.31
C ILE A 120 -14.11 -5.07 -2.94
N CYS A 121 -14.70 -3.91 -3.28
CA CYS A 121 -16.11 -3.60 -3.04
C CYS A 121 -16.96 -3.73 -4.33
N GLY A 122 -16.82 -4.85 -5.06
CA GLY A 122 -17.57 -5.13 -6.28
C GLY A 122 -17.02 -4.38 -7.49
N ASP A 123 -17.77 -3.45 -8.05
CA ASP A 123 -17.41 -2.62 -9.20
C ASP A 123 -16.82 -1.25 -8.83
N GLN A 124 -16.78 -0.93 -7.53
CA GLN A 124 -16.30 0.36 -7.03
C GLN A 124 -14.85 0.28 -6.55
N TYR A 125 -13.99 1.09 -7.17
CA TYR A 125 -12.62 1.30 -6.69
C TYR A 125 -12.62 2.16 -5.43
N THR A 126 -12.09 1.62 -4.32
CA THR A 126 -12.19 2.23 -2.99
C THR A 126 -10.84 2.36 -2.29
N ILE A 127 -10.83 2.98 -1.10
CA ILE A 127 -9.63 3.05 -0.26
C ILE A 127 -9.13 1.68 0.18
N SER A 128 -9.98 0.65 0.24
CA SER A 128 -9.53 -0.71 0.50
C SER A 128 -8.68 -1.28 -0.63
N ASP A 129 -9.04 -1.00 -1.90
CA ASP A 129 -8.21 -1.34 -3.05
C ASP A 129 -6.86 -0.63 -3.00
N ILE A 130 -6.86 0.67 -2.67
CA ILE A 130 -5.63 1.47 -2.58
C ILE A 130 -4.68 0.87 -1.53
N ALA A 131 -5.23 0.55 -0.35
CA ALA A 131 -4.44 -0.02 0.74
C ALA A 131 -3.90 -1.41 0.42
N ILE A 132 -4.77 -2.32 -0.04
CA ILE A 132 -4.43 -3.72 -0.33
C ILE A 132 -3.47 -3.82 -1.52
N TRP A 133 -3.70 -3.03 -2.56
CA TRP A 133 -2.85 -3.05 -3.75
C TRP A 133 -1.40 -2.63 -3.46
N SER A 134 -1.20 -1.71 -2.52
CA SER A 134 0.14 -1.23 -2.15
C SER A 134 1.05 -2.36 -1.65
N TRP A 135 0.50 -3.44 -1.13
CA TRP A 135 1.22 -4.63 -0.64
C TRP A 135 0.99 -5.85 -1.52
N TYR A 136 -0.24 -6.37 -1.54
CA TYR A 136 -0.58 -7.63 -2.22
C TYR A 136 -0.55 -7.49 -3.74
N GLY A 137 -0.97 -6.33 -4.28
CA GLY A 137 -0.85 -6.04 -5.69
C GLY A 137 0.61 -5.97 -6.16
N GLN A 138 1.48 -5.28 -5.40
CA GLN A 138 2.90 -5.22 -5.73
C GLN A 138 3.59 -6.58 -5.61
N LEU A 139 3.20 -7.40 -4.61
CA LEU A 139 3.72 -8.76 -4.45
C LEU A 139 3.34 -9.63 -5.65
N THR A 140 2.04 -9.62 -6.03
CA THR A 140 1.52 -10.44 -7.13
C THR A 140 2.08 -10.01 -8.50
N LEU A 141 2.38 -8.72 -8.67
CA LEU A 141 3.08 -8.21 -9.85
C LEU A 141 4.60 -8.47 -9.84
N GLY A 142 5.11 -9.22 -8.87
CA GLY A 142 6.54 -9.56 -8.78
C GLY A 142 7.45 -8.38 -8.41
N LYS A 143 6.91 -7.33 -7.79
CA LYS A 143 7.66 -6.09 -7.46
C LYS A 143 8.18 -6.05 -6.02
N LEU A 144 7.83 -7.04 -5.20
CA LEU A 144 8.29 -7.14 -3.82
C LEU A 144 9.14 -8.39 -3.60
N TYR A 145 10.28 -8.21 -2.94
CA TYR A 145 11.16 -9.25 -2.38
C TYR A 145 11.70 -10.29 -3.36
N SER A 146 11.47 -10.13 -4.68
CA SER A 146 11.77 -11.16 -5.70
C SER A 146 11.15 -12.53 -5.36
N ALA A 147 9.98 -12.52 -4.71
CA ALA A 147 9.35 -13.72 -4.12
C ALA A 147 8.23 -14.30 -5.00
N ALA A 148 8.05 -13.82 -6.22
CA ALA A 148 6.92 -14.21 -7.08
C ALA A 148 6.89 -15.72 -7.36
N GLU A 149 8.04 -16.32 -7.66
CA GLU A 149 8.17 -17.76 -7.91
C GLU A 149 8.01 -18.55 -6.61
N PHE A 150 8.69 -18.15 -5.54
CA PHE A 150 8.63 -18.84 -4.25
C PHE A 150 7.21 -18.92 -3.68
N LEU A 151 6.43 -17.85 -3.83
CA LEU A 151 5.03 -17.79 -3.37
C LEU A 151 4.03 -18.31 -4.42
N ASP A 152 4.50 -18.66 -5.63
CA ASP A 152 3.66 -19.05 -6.77
C ASP A 152 2.53 -18.03 -7.02
N VAL A 153 2.88 -16.74 -7.08
CA VAL A 153 1.89 -15.66 -7.21
C VAL A 153 1.08 -15.74 -8.50
N SER A 154 1.60 -16.44 -9.51
CA SER A 154 0.93 -16.64 -10.79
C SER A 154 -0.31 -17.54 -10.70
N SER A 155 -0.45 -18.34 -9.66
CA SER A 155 -1.63 -19.18 -9.41
C SER A 155 -2.85 -18.38 -8.95
N TYR A 156 -2.67 -17.18 -8.35
CA TYR A 156 -3.73 -16.32 -7.85
C TYR A 156 -4.32 -15.43 -8.97
N LYS A 157 -5.02 -16.04 -9.92
CA LYS A 157 -5.46 -15.39 -11.17
C LYS A 157 -6.34 -14.17 -10.96
N ASN A 158 -7.24 -14.18 -9.96
CA ASN A 158 -8.13 -13.06 -9.69
C ASN A 158 -7.38 -11.89 -9.06
N VAL A 159 -6.44 -12.16 -8.15
CA VAL A 159 -5.56 -11.13 -7.57
C VAL A 159 -4.66 -10.53 -8.65
N LEU A 160 -4.11 -11.36 -9.53
CA LEU A 160 -3.27 -10.88 -10.63
C LEU A 160 -4.04 -9.95 -11.57
N ARG A 161 -5.23 -10.39 -12.04
CA ARG A 161 -6.13 -9.56 -12.87
C ARG A 161 -6.43 -8.21 -12.19
N TRP A 162 -6.84 -8.24 -10.94
CA TRP A 162 -7.13 -7.04 -10.15
C TRP A 162 -5.89 -6.13 -10.00
N ALA A 163 -4.75 -6.71 -9.71
CA ALA A 163 -3.51 -5.96 -9.54
C ALA A 163 -3.06 -5.28 -10.83
N GLU A 164 -3.18 -5.96 -11.98
CA GLU A 164 -2.88 -5.42 -13.31
C GLU A 164 -3.82 -4.28 -13.68
N ASN A 165 -5.13 -4.45 -13.47
CA ASN A 165 -6.12 -3.40 -13.75
C ASN A 165 -5.85 -2.12 -12.97
N ILE A 166 -5.53 -2.23 -11.68
CA ILE A 166 -5.17 -1.07 -10.85
C ILE A 166 -3.84 -0.46 -11.31
N ASN A 167 -2.86 -1.27 -11.68
CA ASN A 167 -1.56 -0.80 -12.16
C ASN A 167 -1.65 0.06 -13.43
N LEU A 168 -2.68 -0.13 -14.25
CA LEU A 168 -2.91 0.65 -15.47
C LEU A 168 -3.48 2.05 -15.19
N ARG A 169 -4.03 2.30 -14.01
CA ARG A 169 -4.64 3.60 -13.66
C ARG A 169 -3.60 4.74 -13.71
N PRO A 170 -3.88 5.85 -14.41
CA PRO A 170 -2.92 6.96 -14.53
C PRO A 170 -2.50 7.54 -13.17
N ALA A 171 -3.43 7.64 -12.21
CA ALA A 171 -3.13 8.12 -10.87
C ALA A 171 -2.19 7.17 -10.10
N VAL A 172 -2.33 5.86 -10.29
CA VAL A 172 -1.43 4.85 -9.69
C VAL A 172 -0.03 4.96 -10.30
N LYS A 173 0.07 5.14 -11.62
CA LYS A 173 1.37 5.35 -12.28
C LYS A 173 2.06 6.60 -11.73
N ARG A 174 1.34 7.72 -11.57
CA ARG A 174 1.89 8.94 -10.95
C ARG A 174 2.30 8.70 -9.49
N GLY A 175 1.44 8.07 -8.69
CA GLY A 175 1.72 7.80 -7.28
C GLY A 175 2.98 6.96 -7.05
N LYS A 176 3.28 6.03 -7.97
CA LYS A 176 4.45 5.12 -7.86
C LYS A 176 5.80 5.83 -8.00
N ILE A 177 5.85 7.01 -8.56
CA ILE A 177 7.09 7.78 -8.73
C ILE A 177 7.30 8.82 -7.62
N VAL A 178 6.26 9.09 -6.83
CA VAL A 178 6.35 10.03 -5.70
C VAL A 178 7.33 9.50 -4.66
N ASN A 179 8.30 10.33 -4.28
CA ASN A 179 9.36 9.99 -3.33
C ASN A 179 10.15 8.71 -3.65
N LYS A 180 10.12 8.28 -4.91
CA LYS A 180 10.92 7.14 -5.36
C LYS A 180 12.40 7.53 -5.38
N VAL A 181 13.23 6.80 -4.65
CA VAL A 181 14.66 7.09 -4.45
C VAL A 181 15.59 6.11 -5.18
N SER A 182 15.03 5.18 -5.97
CA SER A 182 15.79 4.14 -6.66
C SER A 182 15.27 3.92 -8.08
N GLY A 183 16.08 3.29 -8.93
CA GLY A 183 15.77 3.02 -10.32
C GLY A 183 16.15 4.17 -11.24
N ASN A 184 15.57 4.23 -12.45
CA ASN A 184 15.87 5.29 -13.42
C ASN A 184 15.48 6.68 -12.88
N PRO A 185 16.42 7.65 -12.81
CA PRO A 185 16.16 9.02 -12.34
C PRO A 185 15.04 9.74 -13.09
N ASP A 186 14.82 9.45 -14.36
CA ASP A 186 13.77 10.07 -15.19
C ASP A 186 12.34 9.73 -14.71
N PHE A 187 12.22 8.66 -13.91
CA PHE A 187 10.96 8.22 -13.31
C PHE A 187 10.91 8.45 -11.80
N GLN A 188 11.66 9.43 -11.30
CA GLN A 188 11.67 9.78 -9.89
C GLN A 188 11.19 11.21 -9.70
N LEU A 189 10.28 11.42 -8.74
CA LEU A 189 9.97 12.74 -8.23
C LEU A 189 10.71 12.95 -6.92
N LYS A 190 11.51 14.02 -6.90
CA LYS A 190 12.23 14.44 -5.71
C LYS A 190 11.26 14.94 -4.63
N GLU A 191 11.77 14.99 -3.43
CA GLU A 191 11.14 15.68 -2.31
C GLU A 191 10.71 17.11 -2.70
N ARG A 192 9.58 17.58 -2.17
CA ARG A 192 9.00 18.92 -2.43
C ARG A 192 8.64 19.19 -3.90
N HIS A 193 8.13 18.20 -4.59
CA HIS A 193 7.59 18.36 -5.93
C HIS A 193 6.19 19.01 -5.92
N SER A 194 5.78 19.54 -7.07
CA SER A 194 4.46 20.10 -7.33
C SER A 194 3.70 19.28 -8.39
N SER A 195 2.43 19.59 -8.61
CA SER A 195 1.64 18.97 -9.69
C SER A 195 2.25 19.17 -11.08
N ASP A 196 3.01 20.23 -11.30
CA ASP A 196 3.64 20.53 -12.58
C ASP A 196 4.82 19.61 -12.89
N ASP A 197 5.44 19.02 -11.87
CA ASP A 197 6.55 18.09 -12.07
C ASP A 197 6.09 16.79 -12.74
N PHE A 198 4.81 16.39 -12.54
CA PHE A 198 4.24 15.24 -13.24
C PHE A 198 4.10 15.43 -14.76
N LYS A 199 4.01 16.68 -15.22
CA LYS A 199 3.90 17.00 -16.66
C LYS A 199 5.22 16.74 -17.40
N LYS A 200 6.36 16.74 -16.69
CA LYS A 200 7.69 16.53 -17.23
C LYS A 200 8.02 15.04 -17.43
N ILE A 201 7.28 14.16 -16.79
CA ILE A 201 7.53 12.71 -16.81
C ILE A 201 6.51 12.04 -17.74
N LYS A 202 7.01 11.36 -18.78
CA LYS A 202 6.19 10.52 -19.66
C LYS A 202 5.93 9.19 -18.94
N LEU A 203 4.70 8.98 -18.49
CA LEU A 203 4.24 7.78 -17.78
C LEU A 203 3.66 6.74 -18.72
#